data_02f240090f7f7d1d2c3a2442084ccbd3
#
_entry.id   02f240090f7f7d1d2c3a2442084ccbd3
#
_cell.length_a   1.000
_cell.length_b   1.000
_cell.length_c   1.000
_cell.angle_alpha   90.00
_cell.angle_beta   90.00
_cell.angle_gamma   90.00
#
_symmetry.space_group_name_H-M   'P 1'
#
loop_
_entity.id
_entity.type
_entity.pdbx_description
1 polymer ?
#
loop_
_entity_poly.entity_id
_entity_poly.type
_entity_poly.pdbx_seq_one_letter_code
_entity_poly.pdbx_strand_id
1 'polypeptide(L)'
;MFRKALFSSPEYSLINIINRIRGSKQSLKMLWLKLLEVNLFETATQFEITIYFIEGRYDYNASSLIASKYYESIKAPTKELIWFENSAHFPQWEEPKKFHSVLKDKIITETYA
;
A
#
# COMPACT_ATOMS: atom_id res chain seq x y z
N MET A 1 4.50 5.57 -18.07
CA MET A 1 3.04 5.46 -18.00
C MET A 1 2.36 6.74 -17.55
N PHE A 2 2.69 7.29 -16.39
CA PHE A 2 2.11 8.56 -15.90
C PHE A 2 2.39 9.75 -16.81
N ARG A 3 3.63 9.92 -17.26
CA ARG A 3 4.01 11.03 -18.17
C ARG A 3 3.26 10.97 -19.50
N LYS A 4 3.11 9.77 -20.06
CA LYS A 4 2.42 9.59 -21.34
C LYS A 4 0.94 9.94 -21.22
N ALA A 5 0.28 9.52 -20.15
CA ALA A 5 -1.11 9.85 -19.88
C ALA A 5 -1.30 11.36 -19.68
N LEU A 6 -0.39 12.02 -18.97
CA LEU A 6 -0.44 13.46 -18.71
C LEU A 6 -0.28 14.29 -19.98
N PHE A 7 0.70 13.96 -20.82
CA PHE A 7 0.97 14.71 -22.05
C PHE A 7 0.02 14.38 -23.20
N SER A 8 -0.64 13.23 -23.19
CA SER A 8 -1.63 12.84 -24.20
C SER A 8 -3.04 13.33 -23.91
N SER A 9 -3.28 13.90 -22.74
CA SER A 9 -4.61 14.40 -22.37
C SER A 9 -4.92 15.72 -23.07
N PRO A 10 -6.03 15.82 -23.84
CA PRO A 10 -6.40 17.07 -24.50
C PRO A 10 -6.88 18.16 -23.54
N GLU A 11 -7.13 17.81 -22.29
CA GLU A 11 -7.62 18.71 -21.25
C GLU A 11 -6.54 19.60 -20.64
N TYR A 12 -5.27 19.29 -20.88
CA TYR A 12 -4.15 20.00 -20.28
C TYR A 12 -3.42 20.89 -21.30
N SER A 13 -3.34 22.19 -21.00
CA SER A 13 -2.42 23.10 -21.66
C SER A 13 -1.01 22.90 -21.08
N LEU A 14 0.02 23.42 -21.76
CA LEU A 14 1.40 23.39 -21.28
C LEU A 14 1.54 24.01 -19.87
N ILE A 15 0.85 25.13 -19.63
CA ILE A 15 0.86 25.81 -18.33
C ILE A 15 0.23 24.92 -17.26
N ASN A 16 -0.88 24.26 -17.56
CA ASN A 16 -1.55 23.35 -16.64
C ASN A 16 -0.66 22.15 -16.27
N ILE A 17 0.06 21.61 -17.24
CA ILE A 17 1.01 20.52 -17.01
C ILE A 17 2.13 20.97 -16.07
N ILE A 18 2.71 22.13 -16.29
CA ILE A 18 3.78 22.69 -15.44
C ILE A 18 3.26 22.92 -14.03
N ASN A 19 2.08 23.50 -13.86
CA ASN A 19 1.48 23.76 -12.56
C ASN A 19 1.17 22.46 -11.81
N ARG A 20 0.70 21.43 -12.51
CA ARG A 20 0.44 20.12 -11.93
C ARG A 20 1.72 19.44 -11.44
N ILE A 21 2.79 19.52 -12.22
CA ILE A 21 4.10 18.98 -11.83
C ILE A 21 4.63 19.68 -10.58
N ARG A 22 4.56 21.02 -10.53
CA ARG A 22 4.98 21.81 -9.37
C ARG A 22 4.14 21.47 -8.14
N GLY A 23 2.82 21.40 -8.27
CA GLY A 23 1.90 21.07 -7.20
C GLY A 23 2.14 19.67 -6.65
N SER A 24 2.34 18.68 -7.52
CA SER A 24 2.65 17.30 -7.12
C SER A 24 3.97 17.22 -6.36
N LYS A 25 5.00 17.92 -6.83
CA LYS A 25 6.31 17.94 -6.19
C LYS A 25 6.26 18.57 -4.80
N GLN A 26 5.53 19.68 -4.65
CA GLN A 26 5.34 20.35 -3.37
C GLN A 26 4.52 19.48 -2.40
N SER A 27 3.45 18.87 -2.87
CA SER A 27 2.60 17.98 -2.07
C SER A 27 3.37 16.76 -1.57
N LEU A 28 4.19 16.14 -2.41
CA LEU A 28 5.04 15.02 -2.03
C LEU A 28 6.05 15.43 -0.95
N LYS A 29 6.66 16.59 -1.06
CA LYS A 29 7.60 17.09 -0.07
C LYS A 29 6.93 17.29 1.28
N MET A 30 5.77 17.93 1.32
CA MET A 30 5.01 18.17 2.55
C MET A 30 4.54 16.87 3.19
N LEU A 31 4.03 15.94 2.39
CA LEU A 31 3.58 14.63 2.84
C LEU A 31 4.74 13.82 3.41
N TRP A 32 5.89 13.85 2.74
CA TRP A 32 7.09 13.14 3.17
C TRP A 32 7.60 13.64 4.53
N LEU A 33 7.61 14.96 4.73
CA LEU A 33 8.00 15.56 6.01
C LEU A 33 7.09 15.10 7.15
N LYS A 34 5.78 15.00 6.91
CA LYS A 34 4.83 14.48 7.88
C LYS A 34 5.03 12.98 8.15
N LEU A 35 5.30 12.19 7.10
CA LEU A 35 5.54 10.76 7.24
C LEU A 35 6.77 10.46 8.09
N LEU A 36 7.81 11.29 8.01
CA LEU A 36 9.01 11.13 8.83
C LEU A 36 8.74 11.31 10.34
N GLU A 37 7.67 12.01 10.70
CA GLU A 37 7.25 12.19 12.09
C GLU A 37 6.42 11.03 12.62
N VAL A 38 5.88 10.17 11.74
CA VAL A 38 5.00 9.06 12.11
C VAL A 38 5.81 7.79 12.28
N ASN A 39 5.69 7.17 13.45
CA ASN A 39 6.24 5.85 13.71
C ASN A 39 5.13 4.93 14.20
N LEU A 40 4.64 4.06 13.32
CA LEU A 40 3.54 3.15 13.63
C LEU A 40 3.93 2.10 14.67
N PHE A 41 5.22 1.78 14.80
CA PHE A 41 5.70 0.89 15.87
C PHE A 41 5.44 1.46 17.27
N GLU A 42 5.29 2.77 17.38
CA GLU A 42 5.02 3.44 18.65
C GLU A 42 3.54 3.81 18.81
N THR A 43 2.85 4.19 17.72
CA THR A 43 1.52 4.79 17.76
C THR A 43 0.37 3.87 17.40
N ALA A 44 0.63 2.81 16.64
CA ALA A 44 -0.41 1.91 16.13
C ALA A 44 -0.01 0.45 16.38
N THR A 45 -0.08 0.02 17.63
CA THR A 45 0.35 -1.32 18.07
C THR A 45 -0.78 -2.21 18.56
N GLN A 46 -1.97 -1.65 18.80
CA GLN A 46 -3.13 -2.40 19.26
C GLN A 46 -4.34 -2.15 18.38
N PHE A 47 -5.02 -3.24 18.01
CA PHE A 47 -6.22 -3.19 17.18
C PHE A 47 -7.30 -4.07 17.82
N GLU A 48 -8.56 -3.69 17.66
CA GLU A 48 -9.71 -4.42 18.18
C GLU A 48 -10.40 -5.28 17.11
N ILE A 49 -9.87 -5.27 15.90
CA ILE A 49 -10.42 -6.00 14.74
C ILE A 49 -9.39 -6.97 14.19
N THR A 50 -9.84 -7.91 13.38
CA THR A 50 -8.96 -8.81 12.63
C THR A 50 -8.17 -8.02 11.59
N ILE A 51 -6.86 -8.27 11.52
CA ILE A 51 -5.94 -7.58 10.61
C ILE A 51 -5.30 -8.60 9.66
N TYR A 52 -5.37 -8.31 8.37
CA TYR A 52 -4.69 -9.10 7.34
C TYR A 52 -3.63 -8.23 6.66
N PHE A 53 -2.39 -8.71 6.65
CA PHE A 53 -1.30 -8.10 5.92
C PHE A 53 -1.08 -8.89 4.65
N ILE A 54 -1.13 -8.21 3.51
CA ILE A 54 -0.82 -8.80 2.20
C ILE A 54 0.44 -8.14 1.69
N GLU A 55 1.50 -8.92 1.59
CA GLU A 55 2.83 -8.41 1.25
C GLU A 55 3.42 -9.13 0.04
N GLY A 56 3.95 -8.37 -0.91
CA GLY A 56 4.74 -8.92 -1.98
C GLY A 56 6.17 -9.18 -1.53
N ARG A 57 6.70 -10.35 -1.85
CA ARG A 57 8.05 -10.75 -1.45
C ARG A 57 9.12 -9.77 -1.97
N TYR A 58 8.88 -9.18 -3.14
CA TYR A 58 9.81 -8.27 -3.81
C TYR A 58 9.45 -6.80 -3.63
N ASP A 59 8.67 -6.46 -2.62
CA ASP A 59 8.33 -5.07 -2.34
C ASP A 59 9.50 -4.37 -1.63
N TYR A 60 10.22 -3.59 -2.40
CA TYR A 60 11.34 -2.77 -1.91
C TYR A 60 10.97 -1.29 -1.77
N ASN A 61 9.79 -0.88 -2.24
CA ASN A 61 9.28 0.49 -2.08
C ASN A 61 8.77 0.72 -0.65
N ALA A 62 7.91 -0.18 -0.20
CA ALA A 62 7.49 -0.25 1.19
C ALA A 62 8.04 -1.58 1.73
N SER A 63 9.23 -1.56 2.30
CA SER A 63 9.99 -2.75 2.66
C SER A 63 9.14 -3.85 3.29
N SER A 64 9.04 -4.99 2.62
CA SER A 64 8.29 -6.15 3.12
C SER A 64 8.89 -6.68 4.43
N LEU A 65 10.18 -6.50 4.63
CA LEU A 65 10.86 -6.88 5.87
C LEU A 65 10.40 -6.00 7.04
N ILE A 66 10.27 -4.69 6.83
CA ILE A 66 9.76 -3.77 7.85
C ILE A 66 8.30 -4.04 8.12
N ALA A 67 7.49 -4.29 7.09
CA ALA A 67 6.09 -4.64 7.24
C ALA A 67 5.91 -5.93 8.06
N SER A 68 6.74 -6.94 7.85
CA SER A 68 6.67 -8.18 8.62
C SER A 68 7.05 -7.96 10.09
N LYS A 69 8.02 -7.11 10.36
CA LYS A 69 8.38 -6.73 11.72
C LYS A 69 7.25 -5.97 12.41
N TYR A 70 6.60 -5.07 11.69
CA TYR A 70 5.43 -4.36 12.21
C TYR A 70 4.28 -5.33 12.51
N TYR A 71 4.02 -6.29 11.62
CA TYR A 71 3.04 -7.34 11.84
C TYR A 71 3.30 -8.11 13.15
N GLU A 72 4.55 -8.44 13.43
CA GLU A 72 4.92 -9.15 14.65
C GLU A 72 4.71 -8.29 15.90
N SER A 73 4.87 -6.98 15.79
CA SER A 73 4.76 -6.04 16.92
C SER A 73 3.33 -5.69 17.31
N ILE A 74 2.37 -5.80 16.39
CA ILE A 74 0.98 -5.42 16.66
C ILE A 74 0.23 -6.48 17.48
N LYS A 75 -0.78 -6.04 18.21
CA LYS A 75 -1.74 -6.89 18.92
C LYS A 75 -3.12 -6.73 18.30
N ALA A 76 -3.73 -7.84 17.95
CA ALA A 76 -5.08 -7.90 17.39
C ALA A 76 -5.75 -9.20 17.83
N PRO A 77 -7.09 -9.28 17.87
CA PRO A 77 -7.80 -10.52 18.19
C PRO A 77 -7.38 -11.66 17.28
N THR A 78 -7.22 -11.36 15.99
CA THR A 78 -6.68 -12.28 15.01
C THR A 78 -5.86 -11.45 14.02
N LYS A 79 -4.68 -11.93 13.66
CA LYS A 79 -3.85 -11.29 12.65
C LYS A 79 -3.21 -12.36 11.77
N GLU A 80 -3.00 -12.01 10.50
CA GLU A 80 -2.39 -12.91 9.54
C GLU A 80 -1.55 -12.15 8.53
N LEU A 81 -0.40 -12.70 8.18
CA LEU A 81 0.50 -12.19 7.16
C LEU A 81 0.50 -13.15 5.99
N ILE A 82 0.07 -12.66 4.84
CA ILE A 82 -0.04 -13.45 3.61
C ILE A 82 1.01 -12.96 2.63
N TRP A 83 1.95 -13.83 2.29
CA TRP A 83 3.01 -13.52 1.35
C TRP A 83 2.60 -13.85 -0.08
N PHE A 84 2.84 -12.91 -0.97
CA PHE A 84 2.71 -13.09 -2.41
C PHE A 84 4.12 -13.22 -3.00
N GLU A 85 4.52 -14.44 -3.25
CA GLU A 85 5.91 -14.80 -3.55
C GLU A 85 6.42 -14.24 -4.89
N ASN A 86 5.52 -13.97 -5.83
CA ASN A 86 5.86 -13.45 -7.16
C ASN A 86 5.42 -11.99 -7.35
N SER A 87 5.16 -11.28 -6.27
CA SER A 87 4.66 -9.91 -6.32
C SER A 87 5.60 -8.95 -5.61
N ALA A 88 5.55 -7.67 -6.03
CA ALA A 88 6.22 -6.56 -5.37
C ALA A 88 5.18 -5.68 -4.66
N HIS A 89 5.03 -4.42 -5.08
CA HIS A 89 4.19 -3.45 -4.39
C HIS A 89 2.69 -3.60 -4.66
N PHE A 90 2.30 -4.25 -5.74
CA PHE A 90 0.90 -4.37 -6.16
C PHE A 90 0.44 -5.83 -6.32
N PRO A 91 0.38 -6.63 -5.24
CA PRO A 91 0.00 -8.04 -5.31
C PRO A 91 -1.36 -8.26 -6.00
N GLN A 92 -2.32 -7.36 -5.79
CA GLN A 92 -3.66 -7.44 -6.38
C GLN A 92 -3.64 -7.37 -7.90
N TRP A 93 -2.62 -6.75 -8.48
CA TRP A 93 -2.45 -6.65 -9.94
C TRP A 93 -1.45 -7.67 -10.48
N GLU A 94 -0.45 -8.03 -9.69
CA GLU A 94 0.64 -8.92 -10.10
C GLU A 94 0.25 -10.39 -9.95
N GLU A 95 -0.55 -10.73 -8.95
CA GLU A 95 -1.10 -12.07 -8.73
C GLU A 95 -2.62 -12.00 -8.49
N PRO A 96 -3.41 -11.60 -9.52
CA PRO A 96 -4.83 -11.34 -9.32
C PRO A 96 -5.63 -12.57 -8.94
N LYS A 97 -5.27 -13.76 -9.43
CA LYS A 97 -5.95 -15.00 -9.08
C LYS A 97 -5.75 -15.35 -7.62
N LYS A 98 -4.54 -15.25 -7.13
CA LYS A 98 -4.23 -15.51 -5.72
C LYS A 98 -4.89 -14.46 -4.83
N PHE A 99 -4.85 -13.20 -5.21
CA PHE A 99 -5.51 -12.12 -4.47
C PHE A 99 -7.02 -12.38 -4.36
N HIS A 100 -7.66 -12.76 -5.47
CA HIS A 100 -9.08 -13.09 -5.49
C HIS A 100 -9.40 -14.29 -4.56
N SER A 101 -8.59 -15.34 -4.61
CA SER A 101 -8.77 -16.52 -3.75
C SER A 101 -8.63 -16.16 -2.28
N VAL A 102 -7.63 -15.37 -1.92
CA VAL A 102 -7.42 -14.91 -0.54
C VAL A 102 -8.61 -14.09 -0.05
N LEU A 103 -9.07 -13.15 -0.87
CA LEU A 103 -10.21 -12.30 -0.53
C LEU A 103 -11.48 -13.11 -0.33
N LYS A 104 -11.79 -14.01 -1.26
CA LYS A 104 -13.02 -14.82 -1.25
C LYS A 104 -12.99 -15.93 -0.20
N ASP A 105 -11.94 -16.74 -0.21
CA ASP A 105 -11.91 -17.99 0.55
C ASP A 105 -11.45 -17.79 2.01
N LYS A 106 -10.76 -16.70 2.27
CA LYS A 106 -10.19 -16.44 3.58
C LYS A 106 -10.82 -15.22 4.26
N ILE A 107 -10.64 -14.04 3.68
CA ILE A 107 -11.05 -12.79 4.34
C ILE A 107 -12.58 -12.72 4.45
N ILE A 108 -13.31 -12.90 3.36
CA ILE A 108 -14.78 -12.84 3.37
C ILE A 108 -15.36 -13.97 4.21
N THR A 109 -14.87 -15.19 4.03
CA THR A 109 -15.37 -16.36 4.76
C THR A 109 -15.15 -16.22 6.26
N GLU A 110 -13.97 -15.79 6.71
CA GLU A 110 -13.66 -15.62 8.12
C GLU A 110 -14.40 -14.42 8.74
N THR A 111 -14.70 -13.39 7.94
CA THR A 111 -15.40 -12.19 8.42
C THR A 111 -16.89 -12.42 8.61
N TYR A 112 -17.51 -13.22 7.73
CA TYR A 112 -18.96 -13.46 7.73
C TYR A 112 -19.36 -14.86 8.18
N ALA A 113 -18.43 -15.64 8.64
CA ALA A 113 -18.72 -16.98 9.18
C ALA A 113 -19.24 -16.93 10.65
#